data_955f405b0c1af0a69713291bb7696799
#
_entry.id   955f405b0c1af0a69713291bb7696799
#
_cell.length_a   1.000
_cell.length_b   1.000
_cell.length_c   1.000
_cell.angle_alpha   90.00
_cell.angle_beta   90.00
_cell.angle_gamma   90.00
#
_symmetry.space_group_name_H-M   'P 1'
#
loop_
_entity.id
_entity.type
_entity.pdbx_description
1 polymer ?
#
loop_
_entity_poly.entity_id
_entity_poly.type
_entity_poly.pdbx_seq_one_letter_code
_entity_poly.pdbx_strand_id
1 'polypeptide(L)'
;MSKEARALLLVAMDVEPEYEEEFNRWYWEEHLPERLAIEGFLDAKRYVAVEGAPKYLAIYELESADVLRSDGYTKAAAQSTPWTTRMRQHYRFTRNIYVEIENPKSAPAPR
;
A
#
# COMPACT_ATOMS: atom_id res chain seq x y z
N MET A 1 -2.82 9.58 -26.96
CA MET A 1 -2.77 8.50 -26.04
C MET A 1 -3.34 8.92 -24.70
N SER A 2 -4.26 8.16 -24.19
CA SER A 2 -4.83 8.52 -22.94
C SER A 2 -3.93 8.04 -21.82
N LYS A 3 -3.86 8.83 -20.80
CA LYS A 3 -3.14 8.48 -19.59
C LYS A 3 -4.13 8.00 -18.57
N GLU A 4 -3.80 6.90 -17.97
CA GLU A 4 -4.60 6.46 -16.86
C GLU A 4 -4.32 7.32 -15.65
N ALA A 5 -5.34 7.53 -14.84
CA ALA A 5 -5.16 8.31 -13.63
C ALA A 5 -4.29 7.55 -12.64
N ARG A 6 -3.44 8.28 -11.93
CA ARG A 6 -2.69 7.72 -10.82
C ARG A 6 -3.63 7.16 -9.79
N ALA A 7 -3.20 6.14 -9.12
CA ALA A 7 -4.02 5.48 -8.12
C ALA A 7 -3.25 5.34 -6.82
N LEU A 8 -4.01 5.21 -5.74
CA LEU A 8 -3.44 4.95 -4.43
C LEU A 8 -4.07 3.68 -3.88
N LEU A 9 -3.24 2.84 -3.32
CA LEU A 9 -3.71 1.72 -2.51
C LEU A 9 -3.46 2.10 -1.06
N LEU A 10 -4.54 2.21 -0.30
CA LEU A 10 -4.45 2.54 1.12
C LEU A 10 -4.76 1.30 1.93
N VAL A 11 -3.86 0.97 2.84
CA VAL A 11 -4.04 -0.17 3.73
C VAL A 11 -3.95 0.33 5.15
N ALA A 12 -5.07 0.25 5.87
CA ALA A 12 -5.14 0.69 7.26
C ALA A 12 -5.13 -0.54 8.15
N MET A 13 -4.32 -0.52 9.21
CA MET A 13 -4.05 -1.74 9.97
C MET A 13 -4.00 -1.48 11.47
N ASP A 14 -4.49 -2.48 12.22
CA ASP A 14 -4.26 -2.56 13.64
C ASP A 14 -3.59 -3.89 13.93
N VAL A 15 -2.61 -3.88 14.80
CA VAL A 15 -1.83 -5.06 15.14
C VAL A 15 -1.93 -5.31 16.64
N GLU A 16 -1.91 -6.60 17.02
CA GLU A 16 -1.89 -6.97 18.43
C GLU A 16 -0.66 -6.34 19.08
N PRO A 17 -0.83 -5.69 20.23
CA PRO A 17 0.29 -4.96 20.86
C PRO A 17 1.55 -5.77 21.08
N GLU A 18 1.39 -7.07 21.38
CA GLU A 18 2.53 -7.94 21.61
C GLU A 18 3.38 -8.14 20.37
N TYR A 19 2.80 -7.95 19.20
CA TYR A 19 3.48 -8.17 17.93
C TYR A 19 3.81 -6.88 17.21
N GLU A 20 3.53 -5.74 17.82
CA GLU A 20 3.66 -4.47 17.14
C GLU A 20 5.10 -4.16 16.71
N GLU A 21 6.06 -4.44 17.57
CA GLU A 21 7.45 -4.18 17.24
C GLU A 21 7.89 -5.05 16.06
N GLU A 22 7.54 -6.34 16.13
CA GLU A 22 7.88 -7.25 15.04
C GLU A 22 7.14 -6.89 13.76
N PHE A 23 5.88 -6.46 13.87
CA PHE A 23 5.09 -6.03 12.75
C PHE A 23 5.77 -4.90 12.00
N ASN A 24 6.28 -3.90 12.73
CA ASN A 24 6.96 -2.78 12.10
C ASN A 24 8.25 -3.22 11.43
N ARG A 25 8.99 -4.11 12.06
CA ARG A 25 10.20 -4.65 11.47
C ARG A 25 9.91 -5.42 10.20
N TRP A 26 8.91 -6.30 10.25
CA TRP A 26 8.49 -7.08 9.09
C TRP A 26 8.08 -6.18 7.94
N TYR A 27 7.32 -5.14 8.26
CA TYR A 27 6.83 -4.23 7.22
C TYR A 27 7.98 -3.54 6.50
N TRP A 28 8.95 -3.05 7.25
CA TRP A 28 10.09 -2.35 6.66
C TRP A 28 11.08 -3.28 5.97
N GLU A 29 11.30 -4.45 6.52
CA GLU A 29 12.34 -5.34 6.03
C GLU A 29 11.87 -6.25 4.90
N GLU A 30 10.61 -6.63 4.91
CA GLU A 30 10.13 -7.60 3.94
C GLU A 30 8.95 -7.11 3.11
N HIS A 31 7.88 -6.67 3.77
CA HIS A 31 6.62 -6.44 3.06
C HIS A 31 6.71 -5.25 2.11
N LEU A 32 7.22 -4.12 2.58
CA LEU A 32 7.31 -2.92 1.76
C LEU A 32 8.25 -3.12 0.58
N PRO A 33 9.46 -3.66 0.77
CA PRO A 33 10.33 -3.92 -0.38
C PRO A 33 9.72 -4.86 -1.40
N GLU A 34 8.98 -5.87 -0.95
CA GLU A 34 8.31 -6.79 -1.87
C GLU A 34 7.27 -6.08 -2.72
N ARG A 35 6.51 -5.17 -2.12
CA ARG A 35 5.51 -4.42 -2.87
C ARG A 35 6.15 -3.46 -3.85
N LEU A 36 7.22 -2.79 -3.41
CA LEU A 36 7.90 -1.83 -4.28
C LEU A 36 8.62 -2.50 -5.46
N ALA A 37 8.85 -3.80 -5.39
CA ALA A 37 9.44 -4.54 -6.49
C ALA A 37 8.43 -4.86 -7.60
N ILE A 38 7.14 -4.64 -7.35
CA ILE A 38 6.09 -4.92 -8.34
C ILE A 38 6.06 -3.79 -9.35
N GLU A 39 6.06 -4.15 -10.62
CA GLU A 39 5.98 -3.15 -11.68
C GLU A 39 4.71 -2.33 -11.53
N GLY A 40 4.85 -1.01 -11.60
CA GLY A 40 3.72 -0.11 -11.45
C GLY A 40 3.56 0.45 -10.04
N PHE A 41 4.22 -0.14 -9.05
CA PHE A 41 4.28 0.44 -7.72
C PHE A 41 5.38 1.49 -7.71
N LEU A 42 5.00 2.74 -7.53
CA LEU A 42 5.91 3.87 -7.69
C LEU A 42 6.55 4.31 -6.39
N ASP A 43 5.79 4.25 -5.30
CA ASP A 43 6.28 4.70 -4.01
C ASP A 43 5.40 4.11 -2.93
N ALA A 44 5.91 4.11 -1.72
CA ALA A 44 5.16 3.62 -0.57
C ALA A 44 5.59 4.40 0.67
N LYS A 45 4.60 4.76 1.47
CA LYS A 45 4.85 5.48 2.71
C LYS A 45 3.98 4.91 3.80
N ARG A 46 4.48 4.99 5.02
CA ARG A 46 3.75 4.52 6.17
C ARG A 46 3.50 5.67 7.12
N TYR A 47 2.34 5.61 7.78
CA TYR A 47 1.90 6.64 8.70
C TYR A 47 1.37 5.99 9.97
N VAL A 48 1.49 6.70 11.07
CA VAL A 48 0.90 6.28 12.33
C VAL A 48 -0.09 7.34 12.75
N ALA A 49 -1.26 6.91 13.26
CA ALA A 49 -2.29 7.85 13.64
C ALA A 49 -1.87 8.60 14.91
N VAL A 50 -1.99 9.92 14.87
CA VAL A 50 -1.87 10.73 16.07
C VAL A 50 -3.24 10.90 16.72
N GLU A 51 -4.29 10.60 15.97
CA GLU A 51 -5.65 10.63 16.45
C GLU A 51 -6.47 9.72 15.54
N GLY A 52 -7.31 8.87 16.14
CA GLY A 52 -8.19 8.00 15.37
C GLY A 52 -7.61 6.60 15.19
N ALA A 53 -8.35 5.80 14.44
CA ALA A 53 -8.01 4.39 14.20
C ALA A 53 -8.36 4.05 12.75
N PRO A 54 -7.75 3.00 12.19
CA PRO A 54 -6.70 2.14 12.75
C PRO A 54 -5.39 2.89 12.97
N LYS A 55 -4.49 2.27 13.72
CA LYS A 55 -3.26 2.94 14.14
C LYS A 55 -2.29 3.18 12.99
N TYR A 56 -2.18 2.24 12.07
CA TYR A 56 -1.19 2.32 11.00
C TYR A 56 -1.85 2.46 9.65
N LEU A 57 -1.21 3.22 8.77
CA LEU A 57 -1.67 3.42 7.41
C LEU A 57 -0.48 3.30 6.48
N ALA A 58 -0.62 2.48 5.44
CA ALA A 58 0.36 2.44 4.37
C ALA A 58 -0.31 2.96 3.11
N ILE A 59 0.39 3.83 2.40
CA ILE A 59 -0.10 4.39 1.15
C ILE A 59 0.89 4.01 0.06
N TYR A 60 0.39 3.28 -0.94
CA TYR A 60 1.18 2.89 -2.10
C TYR A 60 0.71 3.70 -3.30
N GLU A 61 1.65 4.36 -3.94
CA GLU A 61 1.35 5.12 -5.15
C GLU A 61 1.54 4.20 -6.35
N LEU A 62 0.53 4.15 -7.20
CA LEU A 62 0.51 3.24 -8.35
C LEU A 62 0.40 4.04 -9.64
N GLU A 63 0.95 3.49 -10.72
CA GLU A 63 0.77 4.09 -12.04
C GLU A 63 -0.70 4.22 -12.39
N SER A 64 -1.48 3.20 -12.06
CA SER A 64 -2.92 3.18 -12.28
C SER A 64 -3.52 2.07 -11.44
N ALA A 65 -4.84 2.07 -11.32
CA ALA A 65 -5.53 1.03 -10.58
C ALA A 65 -5.34 -0.34 -11.22
N ASP A 66 -5.07 -0.39 -12.51
CA ASP A 66 -4.89 -1.66 -13.22
C ASP A 66 -3.66 -2.44 -12.74
N VAL A 67 -2.72 -1.76 -12.09
CA VAL A 67 -1.56 -2.44 -11.51
C VAL A 67 -2.01 -3.56 -10.57
N LEU A 68 -3.13 -3.35 -9.88
CA LEU A 68 -3.62 -4.35 -8.92
C LEU A 68 -4.29 -5.54 -9.58
N ARG A 69 -4.44 -5.51 -10.90
CA ARG A 69 -4.90 -6.65 -11.68
C ARG A 69 -3.79 -7.27 -12.50
N SER A 70 -2.58 -6.75 -12.38
CA SER A 70 -1.45 -7.24 -13.17
C SER A 70 -0.99 -8.61 -12.66
N ASP A 71 -0.33 -9.35 -13.54
CA ASP A 71 0.25 -10.63 -13.16
C ASP A 71 1.32 -10.46 -12.09
N GLY A 72 2.08 -9.38 -12.19
CA GLY A 72 3.13 -9.10 -11.20
C GLY A 72 2.56 -8.96 -9.80
N TYR A 73 1.48 -8.20 -9.67
CA TYR A 73 0.85 -8.03 -8.37
C TYR A 73 0.19 -9.33 -7.91
N THR A 74 -0.53 -10.00 -8.81
CA THR A 74 -1.23 -11.22 -8.45
C THR A 74 -0.26 -12.27 -7.95
N LYS A 75 0.89 -12.43 -8.62
CA LYS A 75 1.90 -13.38 -8.18
C LYS A 75 2.49 -13.01 -6.84
N ALA A 76 2.83 -11.73 -6.66
CA ALA A 76 3.42 -11.27 -5.42
C ALA A 76 2.46 -11.44 -4.26
N ALA A 77 1.18 -11.13 -4.48
CA ALA A 77 0.18 -11.24 -3.43
C ALA A 77 -0.10 -12.71 -3.05
N ALA A 78 0.05 -13.61 -4.00
CA ALA A 78 -0.18 -15.04 -3.74
C ALA A 78 0.99 -15.69 -3.03
N GLN A 79 2.18 -15.12 -3.14
CA GLN A 79 3.34 -15.67 -2.46
C GLN A 79 3.39 -15.19 -1.03
N SER A 80 3.82 -16.07 -0.15
CA SER A 80 3.85 -15.74 1.26
C SER A 80 5.05 -16.43 1.89
N THR A 81 5.94 -15.62 2.45
CA THR A 81 7.04 -16.16 3.22
C THR A 81 6.53 -16.68 4.56
N PRO A 82 7.30 -17.50 5.27
CA PRO A 82 6.91 -17.88 6.62
C PRO A 82 6.68 -16.69 7.54
N TRP A 83 7.48 -15.64 7.40
CA TRP A 83 7.32 -14.45 8.22
C TRP A 83 5.99 -13.76 7.92
N THR A 84 5.68 -13.57 6.65
CA THR A 84 4.41 -12.95 6.26
C THR A 84 3.22 -13.79 6.73
N THR A 85 3.31 -15.12 6.56
CA THR A 85 2.23 -16.00 7.00
C THR A 85 1.99 -15.87 8.49
N ARG A 86 3.07 -15.80 9.27
CA ARG A 86 2.94 -15.64 10.71
C ARG A 86 2.37 -14.29 11.09
N MET A 87 2.87 -13.24 10.47
CA MET A 87 2.41 -11.89 10.82
C MET A 87 0.95 -11.67 10.49
N ARG A 88 0.45 -12.27 9.41
CA ARG A 88 -0.96 -12.10 9.03
C ARG A 88 -1.94 -12.54 10.11
N GLN A 89 -1.51 -13.39 11.02
CA GLN A 89 -2.36 -13.85 12.10
C GLN A 89 -2.53 -12.81 13.20
N HIS A 90 -1.71 -11.77 13.18
CA HIS A 90 -1.61 -10.83 14.30
C HIS A 90 -2.02 -9.41 13.98
N TYR A 91 -2.49 -9.16 12.74
CA TYR A 91 -3.00 -7.83 12.42
C TYR A 91 -4.27 -7.95 11.59
N ARG A 92 -5.05 -6.89 11.67
CA ARG A 92 -6.25 -6.74 10.85
C ARG A 92 -6.06 -5.55 9.95
N PHE A 93 -6.68 -5.61 8.78
CA PHE A 93 -6.52 -4.52 7.83
C PHE A 93 -7.79 -4.29 7.03
N THR A 94 -7.93 -3.06 6.56
CA THR A 94 -8.87 -2.72 5.51
C THR A 94 -8.05 -2.10 4.39
N ARG A 95 -8.51 -2.31 3.16
CA ARG A 95 -7.81 -1.72 2.03
C ARG A 95 -8.80 -1.05 1.11
N ASN A 96 -8.37 0.09 0.60
CA ASN A 96 -9.17 0.86 -0.34
C ASN A 96 -8.28 1.28 -1.49
N ILE A 97 -8.89 1.42 -2.65
CA ILE A 97 -8.21 1.85 -3.86
C ILE A 97 -8.85 3.14 -4.31
N TYR A 98 -8.01 4.16 -4.53
CA TYR A 98 -8.48 5.47 -4.95
C TYR A 98 -7.80 5.84 -6.25
N VAL A 99 -8.54 6.50 -7.12
CA VAL A 99 -7.93 7.09 -8.32
C VAL A 99 -8.04 8.60 -8.20
N GLU A 100 -7.05 9.26 -8.76
CA GLU A 100 -7.01 10.71 -8.71
C GLU A 100 -8.15 11.32 -9.53
N ILE A 101 -8.79 12.31 -8.97
CA ILE A 101 -9.81 13.09 -9.68
C ILE A 101 -9.14 14.40 -10.07
N GLU A 102 -9.12 14.65 -11.35
CA GLU A 102 -8.50 15.85 -11.83
C GLU A 102 -9.30 17.08 -11.39
N ASN A 103 -8.60 18.09 -10.92
CA ASN A 103 -9.24 19.34 -10.53
C ASN A 103 -9.39 20.21 -11.77
N PRO A 104 -10.61 20.43 -12.25
CA PRO A 104 -10.79 21.19 -13.49
C PRO A 104 -10.38 22.63 -13.37
N LYS A 105 -10.24 23.14 -12.16
CA LYS A 105 -9.80 24.51 -11.94
C LYS A 105 -8.32 24.64 -11.72
N SER A 106 -7.64 23.53 -11.54
CA SER A 106 -6.20 23.58 -11.41
C SER A 106 -5.63 23.94 -12.76
N ALA A 107 -4.83 24.96 -12.77
CA ALA A 107 -4.06 25.20 -13.97
C ALA A 107 -3.21 23.97 -14.20
N PRO A 108 -3.05 23.55 -15.44
CA PRO A 108 -2.07 22.52 -15.70
C PRO A 108 -0.76 23.00 -15.11
N ALA A 109 0.06 22.05 -14.71
CA ALA A 109 1.33 22.40 -14.11
C ALA A 109 2.01 23.47 -14.95
N PRO A 110 2.65 24.43 -14.30
CA PRO A 110 3.37 25.45 -15.06
C PRO A 110 4.31 24.76 -16.02
N ARG A 111 4.32 25.28 -17.21
CA ARG A 111 5.18 24.72 -18.25
C ARG A 111 6.53 25.35 -18.19
#